data_6ca68d91f46a9a87b494213808851073
#
_entry.id   6ca68d91f46a9a87b494213808851073
#
_cell.length_a   1.000
_cell.length_b   1.000
_cell.length_c   1.000
_cell.angle_alpha   90.00
_cell.angle_beta   90.00
_cell.angle_gamma   90.00
#
_symmetry.space_group_name_H-M   'P 1'
#
loop_
_entity.id
_entity.type
_entity.pdbx_description
1 polymer ?
#
loop_
_entity_poly.entity_id
_entity_poly.type
_entity_poly.pdbx_seq_one_letter_code
_entity_poly.pdbx_strand_id
1 'polypeptide(L)'
;MTDPQTVLRHLYDVAVQRALPLHNTAAHLPNPPDPAKGRTLVLGAGKAGGAMAQAVEALWPAEAPLSGLVVTRYGHTPPRPAGLPERIEVVEAAHPVPDAAGLKAAERILELTQGLTADDLVLCLISGGGSSLLTLPADGISFQLNQDINRQLLASGANSAEMNCLRKHLSRIKGGRLAAACAPARVVTLTISDVPGDDPSIIASGPTVPDVSTCSDALAILKRYAITVPDSVLQALQSGVWETPKPGVPLFAGHSVHMIATPQQSLEAAAAAARAMGLNAYILSDEIEGESRDVAKVHAALARAAAKGLGPFTKPCVILSGGETTVTIKPQPAATPRGRGGRAGEFCMGLAEALQGQRGVWALAADTDGIDGIEDNAGAQVAPDTLARATALGHKVADHLQRNDAYGFFEPLGDLVITGPTHTNVNDFRAMLVL
;
A
#
# COMPACT_ATOMS: atom_id res chain seq x y z
N MET A 1 -28.48 16.48 14.24
CA MET A 1 -27.68 15.83 13.18
C MET A 1 -26.26 15.72 13.70
N THR A 2 -25.64 14.57 13.56
CA THR A 2 -24.22 14.37 13.90
C THR A 2 -23.40 15.31 13.02
N ASP A 3 -22.33 15.88 13.57
CA ASP A 3 -21.42 16.75 12.84
C ASP A 3 -20.86 16.06 11.58
N PRO A 4 -20.93 16.69 10.39
CA PRO A 4 -20.50 16.09 9.12
C PRO A 4 -19.03 15.60 9.12
N GLN A 5 -18.12 16.31 9.79
CA GLN A 5 -16.70 15.91 9.89
C GLN A 5 -16.56 14.66 10.74
N THR A 6 -17.34 14.56 11.82
CA THR A 6 -17.41 13.33 12.66
C THR A 6 -17.93 12.13 11.86
N VAL A 7 -18.95 12.33 11.02
CA VAL A 7 -19.45 11.27 10.12
C VAL A 7 -18.37 10.79 9.17
N LEU A 8 -17.68 11.70 8.49
CA LEU A 8 -16.60 11.33 7.55
C LEU A 8 -15.45 10.60 8.25
N ARG A 9 -15.05 11.07 9.45
CA ARG A 9 -14.02 10.41 10.23
C ARG A 9 -14.44 9.00 10.63
N HIS A 10 -15.68 8.80 11.08
CA HIS A 10 -16.19 7.48 11.41
C HIS A 10 -16.17 6.53 10.21
N LEU A 11 -16.52 7.00 9.01
CA LEU A 11 -16.46 6.17 7.79
C LEU A 11 -15.04 5.75 7.45
N TYR A 12 -14.07 6.64 7.61
CA TYR A 12 -12.65 6.31 7.47
C TYR A 12 -12.21 5.27 8.50
N ASP A 13 -12.55 5.47 9.77
CA ASP A 13 -12.18 4.54 10.84
C ASP A 13 -12.78 3.12 10.59
N VAL A 14 -14.02 3.04 10.09
CA VAL A 14 -14.65 1.76 9.68
C VAL A 14 -13.89 1.12 8.52
N ALA A 15 -13.49 1.91 7.51
CA ALA A 15 -12.72 1.41 6.37
C ALA A 15 -11.37 0.83 6.81
N VAL A 16 -10.65 1.52 7.69
CA VAL A 16 -9.39 1.05 8.26
C VAL A 16 -9.60 -0.22 9.09
N GLN A 17 -10.61 -0.24 9.96
CA GLN A 17 -10.92 -1.39 10.80
C GLN A 17 -11.24 -2.64 9.99
N ARG A 18 -11.96 -2.49 8.84
CA ARG A 18 -12.23 -3.61 7.93
C ARG A 18 -10.95 -4.24 7.38
N ALA A 19 -9.89 -3.48 7.24
CA ALA A 19 -8.62 -3.93 6.69
C ALA A 19 -7.62 -4.44 7.74
N LEU A 20 -7.93 -4.36 9.04
CA LEU A 20 -7.00 -4.81 10.09
C LEU A 20 -6.76 -6.33 10.01
N PRO A 21 -5.50 -6.79 10.06
CA PRO A 21 -5.14 -8.20 9.92
C PRO A 21 -5.85 -9.12 10.93
N LEU A 22 -5.95 -8.69 12.19
CA LEU A 22 -6.55 -9.52 13.26
C LEU A 22 -8.00 -9.95 12.95
N HIS A 23 -8.76 -9.10 12.26
CA HIS A 23 -10.16 -9.39 11.92
C HIS A 23 -10.30 -10.30 10.70
N ASN A 24 -9.28 -10.38 9.85
CA ASN A 24 -9.39 -11.02 8.55
C ASN A 24 -8.53 -12.29 8.41
N THR A 25 -7.57 -12.53 9.30
CA THR A 25 -6.61 -13.63 9.17
C THR A 25 -7.24 -14.99 9.49
N ALA A 26 -8.09 -15.07 10.52
CA ALA A 26 -8.60 -16.35 11.03
C ALA A 26 -9.27 -17.25 9.97
N ALA A 27 -10.05 -16.66 9.07
CA ALA A 27 -10.78 -17.39 8.03
C ALA A 27 -9.88 -18.01 6.94
N HIS A 28 -8.61 -17.61 6.89
CA HIS A 28 -7.67 -17.98 5.85
C HIS A 28 -6.46 -18.77 6.37
N LEU A 29 -6.36 -18.95 7.69
CA LEU A 29 -5.30 -19.78 8.27
C LEU A 29 -5.50 -21.25 7.92
N PRO A 30 -4.49 -21.93 7.34
CA PRO A 30 -4.54 -23.37 7.16
C PRO A 30 -4.36 -24.10 8.50
N ASN A 31 -4.70 -25.38 8.51
CA ASN A 31 -4.35 -26.24 9.64
C ASN A 31 -2.82 -26.35 9.77
N PRO A 32 -2.28 -26.30 10.99
CA PRO A 32 -0.86 -26.57 11.22
C PRO A 32 -0.47 -27.98 10.79
N PRO A 33 0.78 -28.19 10.35
CA PRO A 33 1.29 -29.54 10.12
C PRO A 33 1.33 -30.36 11.42
N ASP A 34 1.44 -31.69 11.27
CA ASP A 34 1.71 -32.59 12.40
C ASP A 34 3.04 -32.17 13.10
N PRO A 35 3.00 -31.75 14.38
CA PRO A 35 4.21 -31.26 15.05
C PRO A 35 5.34 -32.28 15.16
N ALA A 36 5.03 -33.59 15.01
CA ALA A 36 6.04 -34.65 14.98
C ALA A 36 6.81 -34.76 13.66
N LYS A 37 6.31 -34.12 12.58
CA LYS A 37 6.85 -34.23 11.21
C LYS A 37 7.31 -32.91 10.63
N GLY A 38 6.55 -31.85 10.86
CA GLY A 38 6.79 -30.57 10.24
C GLY A 38 6.56 -29.38 11.17
N ARG A 39 6.96 -28.22 10.72
CA ARG A 39 6.81 -26.93 11.40
C ARG A 39 6.15 -25.90 10.49
N THR A 40 5.70 -24.81 11.10
CA THR A 40 5.23 -23.65 10.34
C THR A 40 6.27 -22.56 10.39
N LEU A 41 6.73 -22.13 9.20
CA LEU A 41 7.62 -20.99 9.01
C LEU A 41 6.81 -19.80 8.48
N VAL A 42 6.91 -18.66 9.15
CA VAL A 42 6.27 -17.41 8.72
C VAL A 42 7.30 -16.49 8.08
N LEU A 43 7.06 -16.07 6.86
CA LEU A 43 7.92 -15.15 6.12
C LEU A 43 7.07 -14.01 5.56
N GLY A 44 7.64 -12.85 5.33
CA GLY A 44 6.86 -11.81 4.70
C GLY A 44 7.46 -10.41 4.74
N ALA A 45 6.77 -9.50 4.06
CA ALA A 45 7.11 -8.08 4.08
C ALA A 45 5.94 -7.19 3.69
N GLY A 46 5.95 -5.98 4.21
CA GLY A 46 4.99 -4.93 3.89
C GLY A 46 4.67 -4.05 5.08
N LYS A 47 3.99 -2.93 4.83
CA LYS A 47 3.63 -1.95 5.88
C LYS A 47 2.74 -2.56 6.98
N ALA A 48 1.91 -3.55 6.64
CA ALA A 48 1.09 -4.30 7.59
C ALA A 48 1.80 -5.54 8.17
N GLY A 49 3.05 -5.82 7.82
CA GLY A 49 3.77 -7.05 8.15
C GLY A 49 3.82 -7.34 9.65
N GLY A 50 4.11 -6.34 10.48
CA GLY A 50 4.12 -6.48 11.94
C GLY A 50 2.75 -6.85 12.52
N ALA A 51 1.69 -6.20 12.06
CA ALA A 51 0.32 -6.51 12.49
C ALA A 51 -0.16 -7.89 12.00
N MET A 52 0.21 -8.27 10.77
CA MET A 52 -0.09 -9.61 10.23
C MET A 52 0.62 -10.69 11.05
N ALA A 53 1.89 -10.48 11.43
CA ALA A 53 2.63 -11.40 12.28
C ALA A 53 1.96 -11.56 13.65
N GLN A 54 1.60 -10.46 14.33
CA GLN A 54 0.90 -10.52 15.61
C GLN A 54 -0.49 -11.18 15.49
N ALA A 55 -1.21 -10.96 14.38
CA ALA A 55 -2.48 -11.63 14.12
C ALA A 55 -2.31 -13.15 13.98
N VAL A 56 -1.27 -13.60 13.27
CA VAL A 56 -0.94 -15.03 13.18
C VAL A 56 -0.57 -15.59 14.56
N GLU A 57 0.29 -14.92 15.32
CA GLU A 57 0.68 -15.36 16.66
C GLU A 57 -0.51 -15.49 17.62
N ALA A 58 -1.48 -14.57 17.51
CA ALA A 58 -2.67 -14.58 18.35
C ALA A 58 -3.66 -15.71 18.00
N LEU A 59 -3.71 -16.12 16.75
CA LEU A 59 -4.68 -17.07 16.21
C LEU A 59 -4.12 -18.49 16.04
N TRP A 60 -2.77 -18.64 16.01
CA TRP A 60 -2.12 -19.93 15.81
C TRP A 60 -2.13 -20.75 17.08
N PRO A 61 -2.46 -22.06 17.02
CA PRO A 61 -2.46 -22.91 18.21
C PRO A 61 -1.14 -22.83 18.99
N ALA A 62 -1.24 -22.74 20.30
CA ALA A 62 -0.07 -22.53 21.17
C ALA A 62 0.93 -23.70 21.11
N GLU A 63 0.39 -24.92 20.96
CA GLU A 63 1.17 -26.15 20.88
C GLU A 63 1.79 -26.43 19.51
N ALA A 64 1.31 -25.77 18.46
CA ALA A 64 1.86 -25.96 17.10
C ALA A 64 3.13 -25.15 16.89
N PRO A 65 4.23 -25.77 16.43
CA PRO A 65 5.47 -25.07 16.16
C PRO A 65 5.29 -23.92 15.15
N LEU A 66 5.69 -22.72 15.56
CA LEU A 66 5.64 -21.51 14.77
C LEU A 66 6.92 -20.71 14.97
N SER A 67 7.55 -20.31 13.91
CA SER A 67 8.69 -19.39 13.92
C SER A 67 8.74 -18.61 12.61
N GLY A 68 9.52 -17.56 12.54
CA GLY A 68 9.65 -16.82 11.27
C GLY A 68 10.24 -15.44 11.41
N LEU A 69 10.25 -14.74 10.28
CA LEU A 69 10.72 -13.37 10.16
C LEU A 69 9.87 -12.60 9.14
N VAL A 70 9.39 -11.44 9.53
CA VAL A 70 8.72 -10.49 8.63
C VAL A 70 9.42 -9.13 8.65
N VAL A 71 9.35 -8.41 7.55
CA VAL A 71 9.93 -7.06 7.43
C VAL A 71 8.82 -6.03 7.32
N THR A 72 8.88 -4.98 8.13
CA THR A 72 7.94 -3.86 8.06
C THR A 72 8.67 -2.52 7.99
N ARG A 73 7.93 -1.44 7.73
CA ARG A 73 8.49 -0.07 7.73
C ARG A 73 8.83 0.36 9.15
N TYR A 74 9.85 1.18 9.33
CA TYR A 74 10.16 1.82 10.61
C TYR A 74 8.93 2.48 11.24
N GLY A 75 8.70 2.20 12.54
CA GLY A 75 7.56 2.71 13.29
C GLY A 75 6.20 2.08 12.96
N HIS A 76 6.17 0.98 12.17
CA HIS A 76 4.94 0.27 11.79
C HIS A 76 4.77 -1.07 12.52
N THR A 77 5.61 -1.36 13.50
CA THR A 77 5.39 -2.50 14.41
C THR A 77 4.36 -2.10 15.46
N PRO A 78 3.17 -2.72 15.50
CA PRO A 78 2.19 -2.36 16.52
C PRO A 78 2.68 -2.74 17.93
N PRO A 79 2.24 -2.02 18.97
CA PRO A 79 2.50 -2.43 20.35
C PRO A 79 2.06 -3.88 20.57
N ARG A 80 2.91 -4.69 21.21
CA ARG A 80 2.59 -6.09 21.47
C ARG A 80 1.56 -6.20 22.59
N PRO A 81 0.43 -6.89 22.38
CA PRO A 81 -0.54 -7.15 23.43
C PRO A 81 0.09 -7.95 24.59
N ALA A 82 -0.31 -7.62 25.82
CA ALA A 82 0.15 -8.35 27.00
C ALA A 82 -0.19 -9.85 26.90
N GLY A 83 0.81 -10.71 27.14
CA GLY A 83 0.64 -12.16 27.08
C GLY A 83 0.71 -12.79 25.69
N LEU A 84 0.82 -12.00 24.63
CA LEU A 84 1.04 -12.54 23.29
C LEU A 84 2.50 -13.03 23.17
N PRO A 85 2.75 -14.33 22.92
CA PRO A 85 4.10 -14.85 22.79
C PRO A 85 4.78 -14.31 21.52
N GLU A 86 6.08 -14.05 21.60
CA GLU A 86 6.89 -13.63 20.45
C GLU A 86 7.47 -14.89 19.77
N ARG A 87 6.86 -15.29 18.68
CA ARG A 87 7.26 -16.46 17.87
C ARG A 87 7.78 -16.07 16.48
N ILE A 88 7.44 -14.88 16.02
CA ILE A 88 7.81 -14.33 14.72
C ILE A 88 8.60 -13.05 14.96
N GLU A 89 9.83 -13.01 14.48
CA GLU A 89 10.66 -11.82 14.54
C GLU A 89 10.11 -10.76 13.55
N VAL A 90 10.01 -9.51 14.01
CA VAL A 90 9.64 -8.38 13.18
C VAL A 90 10.86 -7.47 13.02
N VAL A 91 11.37 -7.34 11.79
CA VAL A 91 12.47 -6.44 11.45
C VAL A 91 11.90 -5.18 10.82
N GLU A 92 12.32 -4.02 11.30
CA GLU A 92 11.98 -2.75 10.70
C GLU A 92 13.05 -2.30 9.70
N ALA A 93 12.61 -1.73 8.56
CA ALA A 93 13.47 -1.27 7.48
C ALA A 93 12.91 -0.02 6.79
N ALA A 94 13.72 0.64 5.97
CA ALA A 94 13.35 1.86 5.28
C ALA A 94 12.38 1.60 4.10
N HIS A 95 11.43 2.51 3.94
CA HIS A 95 10.48 2.58 2.84
C HIS A 95 10.22 4.07 2.50
N PRO A 96 10.15 4.51 1.24
CA PRO A 96 10.15 3.72 -0.01
C PRO A 96 11.54 3.37 -0.57
N VAL A 97 12.61 3.95 -0.04
CA VAL A 97 13.99 3.66 -0.48
C VAL A 97 14.57 2.57 0.40
N PRO A 98 14.97 1.41 -0.16
CA PRO A 98 15.54 0.30 0.61
C PRO A 98 16.83 0.69 1.34
N ASP A 99 17.04 0.08 2.51
CA ASP A 99 18.27 0.23 3.30
C ASP A 99 18.95 -1.12 3.59
N ALA A 100 20.07 -1.08 4.33
CA ALA A 100 20.83 -2.27 4.69
C ALA A 100 20.05 -3.20 5.64
N ALA A 101 19.13 -2.70 6.44
CA ALA A 101 18.30 -3.52 7.33
C ALA A 101 17.35 -4.41 6.51
N GLY A 102 16.69 -3.85 5.50
CA GLY A 102 15.83 -4.60 4.57
C GLY A 102 16.60 -5.63 3.77
N LEU A 103 17.81 -5.28 3.26
CA LEU A 103 18.68 -6.21 2.56
C LEU A 103 19.04 -7.42 3.43
N LYS A 104 19.55 -7.17 4.64
CA LYS A 104 19.93 -8.23 5.58
C LYS A 104 18.74 -9.10 6.00
N ALA A 105 17.58 -8.51 6.19
CA ALA A 105 16.38 -9.27 6.52
C ALA A 105 15.93 -10.18 5.36
N ALA A 106 16.02 -9.71 4.12
CA ALA A 106 15.71 -10.52 2.94
C ALA A 106 16.70 -11.68 2.73
N GLU A 107 18.00 -11.49 3.04
CA GLU A 107 18.98 -12.57 3.06
C GLU A 107 18.60 -13.63 4.10
N ARG A 108 18.30 -13.22 5.33
CA ARG A 108 17.87 -14.11 6.41
C ARG A 108 16.57 -14.86 6.09
N ILE A 109 15.63 -14.21 5.40
CA ILE A 109 14.40 -14.87 4.92
C ILE A 109 14.75 -16.06 4.01
N LEU A 110 15.67 -15.90 3.05
CA LEU A 110 16.10 -17.01 2.20
C LEU A 110 16.90 -18.08 2.98
N GLU A 111 17.70 -17.69 3.96
CA GLU A 111 18.41 -18.64 4.83
C GLU A 111 17.43 -19.52 5.61
N LEU A 112 16.33 -18.94 6.13
CA LEU A 112 15.30 -19.65 6.87
C LEU A 112 14.56 -20.70 6.02
N THR A 113 14.55 -20.56 4.70
CA THR A 113 13.95 -21.58 3.81
C THR A 113 14.78 -22.83 3.63
N GLN A 114 16.05 -22.81 4.06
CA GLN A 114 16.93 -23.95 3.91
C GLN A 114 16.49 -25.12 4.81
N GLY A 115 16.51 -26.33 4.24
CA GLY A 115 16.13 -27.55 4.96
C GLY A 115 14.65 -27.74 5.17
N LEU A 116 13.79 -26.95 4.52
CA LEU A 116 12.34 -27.21 4.49
C LEU A 116 12.05 -28.54 3.81
N THR A 117 11.00 -29.21 4.30
CA THR A 117 10.53 -30.51 3.81
C THR A 117 9.10 -30.41 3.29
N ALA A 118 8.59 -31.46 2.67
CA ALA A 118 7.19 -31.52 2.20
C ALA A 118 6.17 -31.56 3.37
N ASP A 119 6.60 -31.87 4.58
CA ASP A 119 5.77 -31.87 5.78
C ASP A 119 5.70 -30.46 6.42
N ASP A 120 6.52 -29.52 5.99
CA ASP A 120 6.52 -28.15 6.50
C ASP A 120 5.45 -27.29 5.80
N LEU A 121 5.01 -26.25 6.50
CA LEU A 121 4.13 -25.21 5.99
C LEU A 121 4.84 -23.86 6.03
N VAL A 122 4.77 -23.11 4.94
CA VAL A 122 5.23 -21.72 4.92
C VAL A 122 4.00 -20.81 4.81
N LEU A 123 3.82 -19.90 5.78
CA LEU A 123 2.88 -18.80 5.72
C LEU A 123 3.61 -17.55 5.24
N CYS A 124 3.25 -17.05 4.07
CA CYS A 124 3.79 -15.79 3.57
C CYS A 124 2.81 -14.64 3.84
N LEU A 125 3.26 -13.63 4.59
CA LEU A 125 2.48 -12.45 4.97
C LEU A 125 2.94 -11.27 4.11
N ILE A 126 2.12 -10.90 3.12
CA ILE A 126 2.49 -9.91 2.11
C ILE A 126 1.52 -8.73 2.14
N SER A 127 2.06 -7.52 2.12
CA SER A 127 1.25 -6.30 2.02
C SER A 127 1.97 -5.20 1.26
N GLY A 128 1.31 -4.08 1.04
CA GLY A 128 1.86 -2.93 0.36
C GLY A 128 3.20 -2.44 0.93
N GLY A 129 4.00 -1.86 0.06
CA GLY A 129 5.37 -1.46 0.39
C GLY A 129 6.40 -2.59 0.42
N GLY A 130 5.97 -3.86 0.32
CA GLY A 130 6.86 -5.03 0.34
C GLY A 130 7.92 -5.04 -0.76
N SER A 131 7.69 -4.38 -1.89
CA SER A 131 8.68 -4.31 -2.98
C SER A 131 10.01 -3.65 -2.57
N SER A 132 9.97 -2.64 -1.70
CA SER A 132 11.18 -2.00 -1.17
C SER A 132 11.69 -2.67 0.10
N LEU A 133 10.79 -3.12 0.96
CA LEU A 133 11.14 -3.79 2.22
C LEU A 133 11.78 -5.16 1.99
N LEU A 134 11.37 -5.89 0.95
CA LEU A 134 11.91 -7.19 0.57
C LEU A 134 12.88 -7.04 -0.61
N THR A 135 13.99 -6.34 -0.39
CA THR A 135 15.00 -6.08 -1.42
C THR A 135 16.17 -7.02 -1.28
N LEU A 136 16.36 -7.86 -2.32
CA LEU A 136 17.54 -8.74 -2.46
C LEU A 136 17.92 -8.78 -3.93
N PRO A 137 18.99 -8.05 -4.34
CA PRO A 137 19.41 -8.01 -5.74
C PRO A 137 19.84 -9.38 -6.29
N ALA A 138 19.69 -9.56 -7.59
CA ALA A 138 20.24 -10.73 -8.29
C ALA A 138 21.76 -10.82 -8.18
N ASP A 139 22.29 -12.01 -8.28
CA ASP A 139 23.74 -12.24 -8.19
C ASP A 139 24.50 -11.42 -9.23
N GLY A 140 25.52 -10.72 -8.80
CA GLY A 140 26.28 -9.79 -9.63
C GLY A 140 25.74 -8.34 -9.68
N ILE A 141 24.58 -8.06 -9.04
CA ILE A 141 24.06 -6.71 -8.88
C ILE A 141 24.37 -6.24 -7.45
N SER A 142 25.15 -5.16 -7.31
CA SER A 142 25.35 -4.54 -6.00
C SER A 142 24.07 -3.86 -5.52
N PHE A 143 23.92 -3.73 -4.20
CA PHE A 143 22.80 -3.01 -3.60
C PHE A 143 22.70 -1.57 -4.14
N GLN A 144 23.85 -0.87 -4.28
CA GLN A 144 23.89 0.48 -4.84
C GLN A 144 23.39 0.51 -6.29
N LEU A 145 23.82 -0.42 -7.14
CA LEU A 145 23.36 -0.50 -8.54
C LEU A 145 21.84 -0.75 -8.59
N ASN A 146 21.32 -1.61 -7.72
CA ASN A 146 19.87 -1.84 -7.63
C ASN A 146 19.11 -0.56 -7.27
N GLN A 147 19.62 0.21 -6.30
CA GLN A 147 19.03 1.50 -5.94
C GLN A 147 19.09 2.50 -7.11
N ASP A 148 20.20 2.56 -7.85
CA ASP A 148 20.37 3.46 -9.00
C ASP A 148 19.40 3.10 -10.14
N ILE A 149 19.21 1.82 -10.44
CA ILE A 149 18.25 1.34 -11.44
C ILE A 149 16.81 1.73 -10.99
N ASN A 150 16.44 1.48 -9.74
CA ASN A 150 15.12 1.85 -9.23
C ASN A 150 14.88 3.37 -9.29
N ARG A 151 15.89 4.19 -9.01
CA ARG A 151 15.81 5.66 -9.12
C ARG A 151 15.56 6.10 -10.57
N GLN A 152 16.30 5.52 -11.52
CA GLN A 152 16.11 5.79 -12.96
C GLN A 152 14.70 5.37 -13.41
N LEU A 153 14.20 4.22 -12.98
CA LEU A 153 12.85 3.75 -13.27
C LEU A 153 11.76 4.70 -12.76
N LEU A 154 11.86 5.13 -11.51
CA LEU A 154 10.91 6.09 -10.93
C LEU A 154 10.91 7.43 -11.68
N ALA A 155 12.06 7.87 -12.19
CA ALA A 155 12.18 9.11 -12.96
C ALA A 155 11.77 8.96 -14.43
N SER A 156 11.63 7.73 -14.95
CA SER A 156 11.43 7.46 -16.38
C SER A 156 9.98 7.62 -16.85
N GLY A 157 9.01 7.58 -15.93
CA GLY A 157 7.59 7.51 -16.25
C GLY A 157 7.11 6.11 -16.66
N ALA A 158 7.91 5.06 -16.38
CA ALA A 158 7.47 3.67 -16.53
C ALA A 158 6.28 3.40 -15.60
N ASN A 159 5.30 2.65 -16.10
CA ASN A 159 4.15 2.26 -15.29
C ASN A 159 4.50 1.16 -14.28
N SER A 160 3.60 0.90 -13.33
CA SER A 160 3.83 -0.06 -12.24
C SER A 160 4.14 -1.48 -12.75
N ALA A 161 3.50 -1.93 -13.83
CA ALA A 161 3.75 -3.26 -14.41
C ALA A 161 5.17 -3.36 -15.00
N GLU A 162 5.63 -2.33 -15.71
CA GLU A 162 6.98 -2.25 -16.28
C GLU A 162 8.05 -2.16 -15.18
N MET A 163 7.81 -1.35 -14.16
CA MET A 163 8.71 -1.29 -12.99
C MET A 163 8.80 -2.65 -12.29
N ASN A 164 7.67 -3.34 -12.10
CA ASN A 164 7.64 -4.66 -11.48
C ASN A 164 8.33 -5.73 -12.32
N CYS A 165 8.21 -5.69 -13.65
CA CYS A 165 8.94 -6.59 -14.54
C CYS A 165 10.45 -6.54 -14.26
N LEU A 166 11.05 -5.35 -14.26
CA LEU A 166 12.47 -5.18 -13.94
C LEU A 166 12.80 -5.61 -12.51
N ARG A 167 12.01 -5.17 -11.52
CA ARG A 167 12.22 -5.53 -10.11
C ARG A 167 12.23 -7.03 -9.87
N LYS A 168 11.37 -7.79 -10.58
CA LYS A 168 11.29 -9.25 -10.49
C LYS A 168 12.55 -9.91 -11.06
N HIS A 169 12.98 -9.51 -12.26
CA HIS A 169 14.13 -10.13 -12.93
C HIS A 169 15.47 -9.77 -12.28
N LEU A 170 15.59 -8.58 -11.69
CA LEU A 170 16.81 -8.13 -10.99
C LEU A 170 16.83 -8.52 -9.50
N SER A 171 16.06 -9.53 -9.09
CA SER A 171 15.90 -9.94 -7.69
C SER A 171 16.08 -11.44 -7.49
N ARG A 172 16.61 -11.83 -6.31
CA ARG A 172 16.67 -13.22 -5.86
C ARG A 172 15.43 -13.70 -5.11
N ILE A 173 14.47 -12.81 -4.81
CA ILE A 173 13.37 -13.12 -3.91
C ILE A 173 11.98 -12.82 -4.50
N LYS A 174 11.89 -11.89 -5.48
CA LYS A 174 10.65 -11.48 -6.13
C LYS A 174 10.26 -12.42 -7.29
N GLY A 175 9.07 -12.22 -7.87
CA GLY A 175 8.61 -12.94 -9.05
C GLY A 175 8.55 -14.45 -8.85
N GLY A 176 8.00 -14.93 -7.75
CA GLY A 176 7.85 -16.36 -7.43
C GLY A 176 9.09 -17.02 -6.83
N ARG A 177 10.22 -16.32 -6.71
CA ARG A 177 11.48 -16.91 -6.23
C ARG A 177 11.44 -17.26 -4.75
N LEU A 178 10.71 -16.51 -3.92
CA LEU A 178 10.54 -16.90 -2.52
C LEU A 178 9.78 -18.21 -2.41
N ALA A 179 8.71 -18.41 -3.18
CA ALA A 179 8.02 -19.70 -3.21
C ALA A 179 8.93 -20.83 -3.71
N ALA A 180 9.78 -20.54 -4.72
CA ALA A 180 10.75 -21.50 -5.22
C ALA A 180 11.75 -21.90 -4.14
N ALA A 181 12.24 -20.96 -3.34
CA ALA A 181 13.14 -21.24 -2.23
C ALA A 181 12.48 -22.06 -1.10
N CYS A 182 11.17 -21.97 -0.95
CA CYS A 182 10.42 -22.74 0.03
C CYS A 182 10.19 -24.21 -0.36
N ALA A 183 10.41 -24.59 -1.62
CA ALA A 183 10.18 -25.96 -2.06
C ALA A 183 11.06 -26.96 -1.30
N PRO A 184 10.50 -28.15 -0.90
CA PRO A 184 9.22 -28.71 -1.28
C PRO A 184 8.05 -28.39 -0.31
N ALA A 185 8.21 -27.46 0.63
CA ALA A 185 7.15 -27.08 1.57
C ALA A 185 5.96 -26.45 0.85
N ARG A 186 4.76 -26.65 1.40
CA ARG A 186 3.55 -25.97 0.92
C ARG A 186 3.57 -24.50 1.34
N VAL A 187 3.29 -23.58 0.41
CA VAL A 187 3.21 -22.15 0.68
C VAL A 187 1.76 -21.69 0.68
N VAL A 188 1.34 -21.01 1.74
CA VAL A 188 0.07 -20.28 1.84
C VAL A 188 0.37 -18.80 2.02
N THR A 189 -0.06 -17.98 1.09
CA THR A 189 0.15 -16.54 1.13
C THR A 189 -1.12 -15.84 1.60
N LEU A 190 -1.00 -15.05 2.65
CA LEU A 190 -2.02 -14.10 3.08
C LEU A 190 -1.59 -12.72 2.62
N THR A 191 -2.45 -12.03 1.89
CA THR A 191 -2.05 -10.74 1.31
C THR A 191 -3.10 -9.65 1.57
N ILE A 192 -2.60 -8.44 1.84
CA ILE A 192 -3.39 -7.20 1.89
C ILE A 192 -3.02 -6.40 0.66
N SER A 193 -4.00 -6.07 -0.16
CA SER A 193 -3.78 -5.35 -1.41
C SER A 193 -3.77 -3.84 -1.21
N ASP A 194 -2.78 -3.20 -1.85
CA ASP A 194 -2.70 -1.75 -2.05
C ASP A 194 -2.50 -1.40 -3.53
N VAL A 195 -2.85 -2.30 -4.44
CA VAL A 195 -2.68 -2.09 -5.88
C VAL A 195 -4.02 -2.17 -6.60
N PRO A 196 -4.24 -1.37 -7.65
CA PRO A 196 -5.42 -1.48 -8.51
C PRO A 196 -5.55 -2.90 -9.09
N GLY A 197 -6.77 -3.45 -9.02
CA GLY A 197 -7.08 -4.78 -9.56
C GLY A 197 -6.61 -5.95 -8.72
N ASP A 198 -6.04 -5.72 -7.53
CA ASP A 198 -5.69 -6.75 -6.54
C ASP A 198 -4.80 -7.91 -7.07
N ASP A 199 -3.98 -7.67 -8.10
CA ASP A 199 -3.12 -8.70 -8.68
C ASP A 199 -1.96 -9.06 -7.74
N PRO A 200 -1.91 -10.28 -7.18
CA PRO A 200 -0.86 -10.68 -6.26
C PRO A 200 0.55 -10.72 -6.91
N SER A 201 0.63 -10.72 -8.24
CA SER A 201 1.91 -10.63 -8.94
C SER A 201 2.52 -9.22 -8.91
N ILE A 202 1.71 -8.20 -8.58
CA ILE A 202 2.12 -6.81 -8.47
C ILE A 202 2.42 -6.47 -7.01
N ILE A 203 1.61 -6.95 -6.05
CA ILE A 203 1.79 -6.70 -4.62
C ILE A 203 3.16 -7.23 -4.18
N ALA A 204 4.00 -6.36 -3.59
CA ALA A 204 5.38 -6.66 -3.21
C ALA A 204 6.24 -7.26 -4.36
N SER A 205 5.87 -7.05 -5.64
CA SER A 205 6.46 -7.67 -6.82
C SER A 205 6.34 -9.21 -6.84
N GLY A 206 5.25 -9.76 -6.31
CA GLY A 206 4.85 -11.16 -6.42
C GLY A 206 5.86 -12.19 -5.92
N PRO A 207 6.36 -12.15 -4.68
CA PRO A 207 7.42 -13.05 -4.23
C PRO A 207 7.00 -14.52 -4.20
N THR A 208 5.71 -14.82 -4.11
CA THR A 208 5.17 -16.17 -3.93
C THR A 208 4.31 -16.67 -5.08
N VAL A 209 4.16 -15.90 -6.14
CA VAL A 209 3.34 -16.25 -7.30
C VAL A 209 4.17 -16.28 -8.57
N PRO A 210 3.79 -17.10 -9.58
CA PRO A 210 4.50 -17.17 -10.83
C PRO A 210 4.47 -15.83 -11.57
N ASP A 211 5.48 -15.58 -12.40
CA ASP A 211 5.62 -14.36 -13.18
C ASP A 211 5.47 -14.63 -14.68
N VAL A 212 4.55 -13.91 -15.32
CA VAL A 212 4.32 -14.02 -16.77
C VAL A 212 5.33 -13.25 -17.60
N SER A 213 5.96 -12.20 -17.01
CA SER A 213 6.95 -11.40 -17.71
C SER A 213 8.27 -12.15 -17.90
N THR A 214 9.08 -11.74 -18.88
CA THR A 214 10.30 -12.43 -19.28
C THR A 214 11.54 -11.52 -19.19
N CYS A 215 12.73 -12.13 -19.19
CA CYS A 215 13.98 -11.39 -19.34
C CYS A 215 13.98 -10.53 -20.63
N SER A 216 13.31 -10.97 -21.69
CA SER A 216 13.16 -10.21 -22.94
C SER A 216 12.34 -8.94 -22.73
N ASP A 217 11.24 -9.03 -21.95
CA ASP A 217 10.45 -7.85 -21.58
C ASP A 217 11.27 -6.87 -20.73
N ALA A 218 12.04 -7.38 -19.79
CA ALA A 218 12.94 -6.56 -18.98
C ALA A 218 13.97 -5.80 -19.84
N LEU A 219 14.58 -6.46 -20.84
CA LEU A 219 15.49 -5.82 -21.80
C LEU A 219 14.78 -4.75 -22.64
N ALA A 220 13.56 -5.02 -23.10
CA ALA A 220 12.76 -4.06 -23.88
C ALA A 220 12.44 -2.81 -23.07
N ILE A 221 12.14 -2.96 -21.77
CA ILE A 221 11.89 -1.85 -20.84
C ILE A 221 13.15 -1.03 -20.61
N LEU A 222 14.31 -1.66 -20.33
CA LEU A 222 15.59 -0.97 -20.18
C LEU A 222 15.89 -0.10 -21.42
N LYS A 223 15.67 -0.65 -22.61
CA LYS A 223 15.87 0.06 -23.89
C LYS A 223 14.87 1.20 -24.07
N ARG A 224 13.58 0.95 -23.82
CA ARG A 224 12.50 1.94 -24.02
C ARG A 224 12.72 3.19 -23.20
N TYR A 225 13.12 3.04 -21.95
CA TYR A 225 13.32 4.14 -21.01
C TYR A 225 14.76 4.61 -20.90
N ALA A 226 15.65 4.09 -21.74
CA ALA A 226 17.10 4.43 -21.74
C ALA A 226 17.73 4.28 -20.33
N ILE A 227 17.32 3.24 -19.58
CA ILE A 227 17.88 2.94 -18.26
C ILE A 227 19.32 2.44 -18.43
N THR A 228 20.26 3.14 -17.83
CA THR A 228 21.67 2.78 -17.90
C THR A 228 22.01 1.66 -16.91
N VAL A 229 22.51 0.56 -17.44
CA VAL A 229 22.98 -0.60 -16.64
C VAL A 229 24.31 -1.11 -17.19
N PRO A 230 25.17 -1.78 -16.40
CA PRO A 230 26.37 -2.44 -16.89
C PRO A 230 26.07 -3.53 -17.93
N ASP A 231 27.03 -3.79 -18.82
CA ASP A 231 26.92 -4.86 -19.84
C ASP A 231 26.66 -6.25 -19.21
N SER A 232 27.19 -6.51 -18.02
CA SER A 232 26.95 -7.76 -17.29
C SER A 232 25.45 -7.98 -16.98
N VAL A 233 24.70 -6.92 -16.69
CA VAL A 233 23.25 -6.97 -16.47
C VAL A 233 22.53 -7.32 -17.78
N LEU A 234 22.93 -6.67 -18.89
CA LEU A 234 22.36 -6.95 -20.21
C LEU A 234 22.62 -8.41 -20.63
N GLN A 235 23.85 -8.90 -20.45
CA GLN A 235 24.22 -10.28 -20.75
C GLN A 235 23.47 -11.30 -19.91
N ALA A 236 23.27 -11.04 -18.60
CA ALA A 236 22.52 -11.91 -17.72
C ALA A 236 21.03 -12.01 -18.14
N LEU A 237 20.41 -10.89 -18.52
CA LEU A 237 19.05 -10.90 -19.05
C LEU A 237 18.97 -11.58 -20.41
N GLN A 238 19.93 -11.33 -21.31
CA GLN A 238 19.99 -11.97 -22.63
C GLN A 238 20.16 -13.49 -22.56
N SER A 239 20.96 -13.99 -21.63
CA SER A 239 21.15 -15.41 -21.41
C SER A 239 19.99 -16.08 -20.68
N GLY A 240 19.05 -15.33 -20.11
CA GLY A 240 17.92 -15.86 -19.35
C GLY A 240 18.30 -16.41 -17.96
N VAL A 241 19.51 -16.16 -17.48
CA VAL A 241 19.94 -16.68 -16.15
C VAL A 241 19.12 -16.10 -15.00
N TRP A 242 18.50 -14.94 -15.22
CA TRP A 242 17.59 -14.31 -14.25
C TRP A 242 16.11 -14.50 -14.60
N GLU A 243 15.78 -15.52 -15.40
CA GLU A 243 14.38 -15.81 -15.72
C GLU A 243 13.60 -16.22 -14.46
N THR A 244 12.40 -15.72 -14.30
CA THR A 244 11.52 -15.98 -13.16
C THR A 244 10.78 -17.29 -13.30
N PRO A 245 10.34 -17.95 -12.21
CA PRO A 245 9.44 -19.09 -12.27
C PRO A 245 8.14 -18.76 -13.00
N LYS A 246 7.76 -19.57 -13.98
CA LYS A 246 6.63 -19.34 -14.87
C LYS A 246 5.35 -20.04 -14.42
N PRO A 247 4.16 -19.55 -14.86
CA PRO A 247 2.91 -20.28 -14.67
C PRO A 247 2.99 -21.71 -15.22
N GLY A 248 2.34 -22.64 -14.51
CA GLY A 248 2.27 -24.04 -14.94
C GLY A 248 3.44 -24.92 -14.52
N VAL A 249 4.51 -24.38 -13.91
CA VAL A 249 5.55 -25.21 -13.33
C VAL A 249 5.05 -25.92 -12.07
N PRO A 250 5.45 -27.20 -11.83
CA PRO A 250 5.00 -27.99 -10.67
C PRO A 250 5.29 -27.36 -9.30
N LEU A 251 6.26 -26.47 -9.26
CA LEU A 251 6.66 -25.73 -8.07
C LEU A 251 5.51 -25.09 -7.30
N PHE A 252 4.50 -24.54 -8.02
CA PHE A 252 3.36 -23.87 -7.41
C PHE A 252 2.18 -24.80 -7.10
N ALA A 253 2.33 -26.11 -7.35
CA ALA A 253 1.27 -27.07 -7.05
C ALA A 253 1.00 -27.13 -5.54
N GLY A 254 -0.27 -26.97 -5.15
CA GLY A 254 -0.66 -26.93 -3.73
C GLY A 254 -0.41 -25.62 -2.99
N HIS A 255 0.19 -24.61 -3.64
CA HIS A 255 0.27 -23.25 -3.09
C HIS A 255 -1.08 -22.55 -3.21
N SER A 256 -1.36 -21.63 -2.28
CA SER A 256 -2.57 -20.80 -2.32
C SER A 256 -2.26 -19.36 -1.94
N VAL A 257 -3.04 -18.43 -2.50
CA VAL A 257 -2.99 -17.00 -2.16
C VAL A 257 -4.38 -16.56 -1.73
N HIS A 258 -4.45 -15.90 -0.59
CA HIS A 258 -5.69 -15.40 -0.02
C HIS A 258 -5.60 -13.90 0.18
N MET A 259 -6.46 -13.16 -0.49
CA MET A 259 -6.63 -11.74 -0.30
C MET A 259 -7.46 -11.51 0.96
N ILE A 260 -6.82 -11.11 2.07
CA ILE A 260 -7.50 -10.95 3.37
C ILE A 260 -8.11 -9.56 3.54
N ALA A 261 -7.57 -8.55 2.86
CA ALA A 261 -8.15 -7.21 2.79
C ALA A 261 -7.82 -6.54 1.45
N THR A 262 -8.79 -5.78 0.94
CA THR A 262 -8.68 -5.00 -0.30
C THR A 262 -9.27 -3.61 -0.14
N PRO A 263 -8.90 -2.62 -0.98
CA PRO A 263 -9.51 -1.31 -0.98
C PRO A 263 -11.03 -1.37 -1.16
N GLN A 264 -11.53 -2.18 -2.10
CA GLN A 264 -12.96 -2.35 -2.36
C GLN A 264 -13.73 -2.80 -1.10
N GLN A 265 -13.23 -3.78 -0.36
CA GLN A 265 -13.87 -4.27 0.87
C GLN A 265 -13.95 -3.19 1.96
N SER A 266 -12.96 -2.32 2.04
CA SER A 266 -12.94 -1.18 2.97
C SER A 266 -13.97 -0.12 2.59
N LEU A 267 -14.10 0.19 1.29
CA LEU A 267 -15.12 1.09 0.78
C LEU A 267 -16.55 0.53 1.01
N GLU A 268 -16.74 -0.78 0.82
CA GLU A 268 -18.02 -1.45 1.07
C GLU A 268 -18.43 -1.39 2.54
N ALA A 269 -17.46 -1.58 3.46
CA ALA A 269 -17.71 -1.44 4.90
C ALA A 269 -18.12 0.00 5.26
N ALA A 270 -17.43 0.99 4.74
CA ALA A 270 -17.79 2.39 4.92
C ALA A 270 -19.17 2.72 4.32
N ALA A 271 -19.48 2.20 3.13
CA ALA A 271 -20.78 2.36 2.50
C ALA A 271 -21.91 1.72 3.32
N ALA A 272 -21.68 0.55 3.90
CA ALA A 272 -22.63 -0.10 4.79
C ALA A 272 -22.89 0.73 6.05
N ALA A 273 -21.82 1.27 6.66
CA ALA A 273 -21.93 2.16 7.82
C ALA A 273 -22.71 3.46 7.49
N ALA A 274 -22.44 4.06 6.33
CA ALA A 274 -23.19 5.23 5.87
C ALA A 274 -24.68 4.94 5.69
N ARG A 275 -25.04 3.82 5.08
CA ARG A 275 -26.44 3.39 4.93
C ARG A 275 -27.12 3.15 6.27
N ALA A 276 -26.41 2.58 7.25
CA ALA A 276 -26.92 2.42 8.60
C ALA A 276 -27.23 3.76 9.30
N MET A 277 -26.56 4.84 8.90
CA MET A 277 -26.85 6.21 9.35
C MET A 277 -27.94 6.94 8.53
N GLY A 278 -28.58 6.26 7.59
CA GLY A 278 -29.62 6.83 6.74
C GLY A 278 -29.12 7.63 5.54
N LEU A 279 -27.85 7.49 5.17
CA LEU A 279 -27.27 8.13 3.99
C LEU A 279 -27.32 7.18 2.78
N ASN A 280 -27.58 7.70 1.60
CA ASN A 280 -27.29 6.98 0.37
C ASN A 280 -25.76 6.88 0.21
N ALA A 281 -25.24 5.70 -0.13
CA ALA A 281 -23.81 5.50 -0.29
C ALA A 281 -23.48 4.96 -1.67
N TYR A 282 -22.58 5.64 -2.34
CA TYR A 282 -22.12 5.34 -3.70
C TYR A 282 -20.61 5.15 -3.70
N ILE A 283 -20.14 4.05 -4.27
CA ILE A 283 -18.70 3.78 -4.49
C ILE A 283 -18.42 4.06 -5.96
N LEU A 284 -17.48 4.96 -6.25
CA LEU A 284 -17.07 5.26 -7.61
C LEU A 284 -16.15 4.18 -8.17
N SER A 285 -15.08 3.90 -7.45
CA SER A 285 -14.06 2.91 -7.75
C SER A 285 -13.05 2.86 -6.63
N ASP A 286 -12.34 1.76 -6.51
CA ASP A 286 -11.16 1.57 -5.66
C ASP A 286 -9.84 1.65 -6.45
N GLU A 287 -9.91 1.93 -7.75
CA GLU A 287 -8.77 1.94 -8.69
C GLU A 287 -8.48 3.33 -9.27
N ILE A 288 -8.85 4.42 -8.59
CA ILE A 288 -8.67 5.76 -9.15
C ILE A 288 -7.20 6.19 -9.04
N GLU A 289 -6.57 6.37 -10.19
CA GLU A 289 -5.20 6.85 -10.36
C GLU A 289 -5.18 8.25 -11.03
N GLY A 290 -4.02 8.87 -11.10
CA GLY A 290 -3.76 10.16 -11.74
C GLY A 290 -3.28 11.22 -10.77
N GLU A 291 -3.10 12.46 -11.25
CA GLU A 291 -2.64 13.58 -10.43
C GLU A 291 -3.69 13.98 -9.41
N SER A 292 -3.36 13.97 -8.13
CA SER A 292 -4.28 14.14 -6.99
C SER A 292 -5.19 15.37 -7.13
N ARG A 293 -4.62 16.53 -7.49
CA ARG A 293 -5.39 17.79 -7.65
C ARG A 293 -6.34 17.76 -8.85
N ASP A 294 -6.05 16.98 -9.89
CA ASP A 294 -6.91 16.88 -11.07
C ASP A 294 -8.04 15.86 -10.84
N VAL A 295 -7.74 14.74 -10.19
CA VAL A 295 -8.74 13.80 -9.68
C VAL A 295 -9.72 14.52 -8.73
N ALA A 296 -9.24 15.40 -7.86
CA ALA A 296 -10.05 16.20 -6.96
C ALA A 296 -11.05 17.11 -7.70
N LYS A 297 -10.67 17.69 -8.85
CA LYS A 297 -11.59 18.53 -9.68
C LYS A 297 -12.77 17.72 -10.22
N VAL A 298 -12.54 16.47 -10.63
CA VAL A 298 -13.60 15.55 -11.06
C VAL A 298 -14.55 15.26 -9.91
N HIS A 299 -14.01 14.91 -8.74
CA HIS A 299 -14.79 14.65 -7.52
C HIS A 299 -15.62 15.88 -7.11
N ALA A 300 -15.04 17.08 -7.16
CA ALA A 300 -15.74 18.33 -6.88
C ALA A 300 -16.92 18.57 -7.85
N ALA A 301 -16.75 18.24 -9.12
CA ALA A 301 -17.82 18.37 -10.11
C ALA A 301 -19.00 17.43 -9.78
N LEU A 302 -18.72 16.19 -9.41
CA LEU A 302 -19.73 15.20 -9.01
C LEU A 302 -20.45 15.65 -7.72
N ALA A 303 -19.72 16.10 -6.69
CA ALA A 303 -20.31 16.58 -5.45
C ALA A 303 -21.18 17.83 -5.66
N ARG A 304 -20.77 18.78 -6.51
CA ARG A 304 -21.58 19.94 -6.86
C ARG A 304 -22.86 19.57 -7.63
N ALA A 305 -22.79 18.58 -8.52
CA ALA A 305 -23.96 18.08 -9.21
C ALA A 305 -24.96 17.46 -8.20
N ALA A 306 -24.49 16.61 -7.31
CA ALA A 306 -25.30 16.02 -6.24
C ALA A 306 -25.93 17.09 -5.32
N ALA A 307 -25.16 18.10 -4.89
CA ALA A 307 -25.66 19.21 -4.06
C ALA A 307 -26.79 19.98 -4.72
N LYS A 308 -26.77 20.11 -6.05
CA LYS A 308 -27.82 20.74 -6.85
C LYS A 308 -29.00 19.82 -7.18
N GLY A 309 -28.97 18.56 -6.73
CA GLY A 309 -29.99 17.56 -7.10
C GLY A 309 -29.88 17.10 -8.55
N LEU A 310 -28.70 17.21 -9.16
CA LEU A 310 -28.41 16.79 -10.54
C LEU A 310 -27.50 15.54 -10.52
N GLY A 311 -27.51 14.80 -11.61
CA GLY A 311 -26.68 13.62 -11.78
C GLY A 311 -27.25 12.36 -11.08
N PRO A 312 -26.46 11.30 -10.94
CA PRO A 312 -26.93 10.00 -10.48
C PRO A 312 -27.00 9.86 -8.95
N PHE A 313 -26.53 10.85 -8.19
CA PHE A 313 -26.40 10.77 -6.74
C PHE A 313 -27.57 11.51 -6.05
N THR A 314 -28.32 10.77 -5.24
CA THR A 314 -29.46 11.33 -4.49
C THR A 314 -29.03 11.67 -3.07
N LYS A 315 -29.10 12.93 -2.68
CA LYS A 315 -28.80 13.41 -1.32
C LYS A 315 -29.93 13.14 -0.32
N PRO A 316 -29.69 13.00 1.00
CA PRO A 316 -28.34 13.03 1.59
C PRO A 316 -27.54 11.81 1.19
N CYS A 317 -26.28 12.01 0.81
CA CYS A 317 -25.44 10.92 0.34
C CYS A 317 -23.96 11.06 0.70
N VAL A 318 -23.25 9.94 0.67
CA VAL A 318 -21.81 9.89 0.65
C VAL A 318 -21.33 9.27 -0.67
N ILE A 319 -20.34 9.89 -1.29
CA ILE A 319 -19.66 9.41 -2.49
C ILE A 319 -18.27 8.99 -2.05
N LEU A 320 -17.97 7.69 -2.19
CA LEU A 320 -16.74 7.04 -1.75
C LEU A 320 -15.85 6.68 -2.95
N SER A 321 -14.56 6.78 -2.77
CA SER A 321 -13.58 6.25 -3.72
C SER A 321 -12.27 5.88 -3.04
N GLY A 322 -11.55 4.97 -3.68
CA GLY A 322 -10.18 4.56 -3.32
C GLY A 322 -9.23 4.75 -4.50
N GLY A 323 -8.11 4.03 -4.45
CA GLY A 323 -7.07 4.05 -5.45
C GLY A 323 -5.81 4.80 -5.00
N GLU A 324 -4.86 4.96 -5.90
CA GLU A 324 -3.56 5.56 -5.60
C GLU A 324 -3.26 6.72 -6.54
N THR A 325 -3.45 7.94 -6.06
CA THR A 325 -3.11 9.14 -6.84
C THR A 325 -1.65 9.54 -6.66
N THR A 326 -1.17 10.40 -7.53
CA THR A 326 0.21 10.89 -7.53
C THR A 326 0.28 12.39 -7.32
N VAL A 327 1.45 12.87 -6.87
CA VAL A 327 1.76 14.30 -6.75
C VAL A 327 3.01 14.61 -7.53
N THR A 328 2.88 15.40 -8.58
CA THR A 328 4.02 15.88 -9.35
C THR A 328 4.68 17.05 -8.62
N ILE A 329 5.87 16.81 -8.09
CA ILE A 329 6.68 17.84 -7.44
C ILE A 329 7.40 18.66 -8.51
N LYS A 330 7.01 19.93 -8.64
CA LYS A 330 7.66 20.85 -9.59
C LYS A 330 8.95 21.42 -8.99
N PRO A 331 9.99 21.62 -9.80
CA PRO A 331 11.18 22.32 -9.34
C PRO A 331 10.83 23.71 -8.80
N GLN A 332 11.34 24.04 -7.62
CA GLN A 332 11.17 25.32 -6.97
C GLN A 332 12.51 26.08 -6.95
N PRO A 333 12.50 27.42 -6.94
CA PRO A 333 13.72 28.20 -6.68
C PRO A 333 14.38 27.76 -5.36
N ALA A 334 15.70 27.71 -5.31
CA ALA A 334 16.47 27.20 -4.19
C ALA A 334 16.14 27.87 -2.82
N ALA A 335 15.64 29.10 -2.84
CA ALA A 335 15.25 29.86 -1.64
C ALA A 335 13.80 29.57 -1.18
N THR A 336 13.00 28.80 -1.93
CA THR A 336 11.62 28.50 -1.57
C THR A 336 11.58 27.28 -0.64
N PRO A 337 10.99 27.37 0.56
CA PRO A 337 10.81 26.19 1.43
C PRO A 337 10.03 25.10 0.69
N ARG A 338 10.50 23.87 0.79
CA ARG A 338 9.79 22.72 0.23
C ARG A 338 8.45 22.56 0.97
N GLY A 339 7.37 22.37 0.21
CA GLY A 339 6.07 22.05 0.79
C GLY A 339 6.07 20.69 1.49
N ARG A 340 5.17 20.53 2.46
CA ARG A 340 4.96 19.32 3.25
C ARG A 340 3.59 18.73 2.97
N GLY A 341 3.48 17.40 3.04
CA GLY A 341 2.24 16.65 2.82
C GLY A 341 2.38 15.58 1.77
N GLY A 342 1.32 14.89 1.50
CA GLY A 342 1.23 13.80 0.53
C GLY A 342 0.02 13.93 -0.38
N ARG A 343 -0.34 12.81 -1.00
CA ARG A 343 -1.38 12.74 -2.05
C ARG A 343 -2.80 12.97 -1.52
N ALA A 344 -3.12 12.52 -0.32
CA ALA A 344 -4.43 12.72 0.28
C ALA A 344 -4.67 14.20 0.64
N GLY A 345 -3.69 14.86 1.24
CA GLY A 345 -3.73 16.30 1.50
C GLY A 345 -3.78 17.13 0.21
N GLU A 346 -2.99 16.78 -0.81
CA GLU A 346 -3.02 17.43 -2.12
C GLU A 346 -4.39 17.31 -2.79
N PHE A 347 -5.02 16.12 -2.71
CA PHE A 347 -6.41 15.92 -3.15
C PHE A 347 -7.36 16.87 -2.41
N CYS A 348 -7.27 16.97 -1.08
CA CYS A 348 -8.12 17.85 -0.28
C CYS A 348 -7.95 19.32 -0.65
N MET A 349 -6.71 19.79 -0.88
CA MET A 349 -6.48 21.17 -1.36
C MET A 349 -7.13 21.41 -2.73
N GLY A 350 -6.90 20.51 -3.68
CA GLY A 350 -7.50 20.59 -5.01
C GLY A 350 -9.04 20.57 -4.96
N LEU A 351 -9.60 19.76 -4.06
CA LEU A 351 -11.04 19.66 -3.83
C LEU A 351 -11.59 20.98 -3.23
N ALA A 352 -10.95 21.53 -2.20
CA ALA A 352 -11.34 22.80 -1.59
C ALA A 352 -11.29 23.94 -2.61
N GLU A 353 -10.22 24.02 -3.43
CA GLU A 353 -10.10 24.98 -4.50
C GLU A 353 -11.24 24.83 -5.51
N ALA A 354 -11.53 23.61 -5.96
CA ALA A 354 -12.57 23.38 -6.97
C ALA A 354 -13.98 23.57 -6.44
N LEU A 355 -14.28 23.26 -5.17
CA LEU A 355 -15.59 23.44 -4.54
C LEU A 355 -15.93 24.91 -4.27
N GLN A 356 -14.93 25.78 -4.05
CA GLN A 356 -15.14 27.21 -3.77
C GLN A 356 -16.17 27.47 -2.66
N GLY A 357 -16.08 26.69 -1.57
CA GLY A 357 -17.01 26.83 -0.44
C GLY A 357 -18.43 26.36 -0.71
N GLN A 358 -18.64 25.41 -1.60
CA GLN A 358 -19.96 24.85 -1.91
C GLN A 358 -20.67 24.42 -0.64
N ARG A 359 -21.80 25.06 -0.33
CA ARG A 359 -22.63 24.72 0.83
C ARG A 359 -23.17 23.29 0.70
N GLY A 360 -23.26 22.61 1.83
CA GLY A 360 -23.79 21.25 1.92
C GLY A 360 -22.83 20.16 1.44
N VAL A 361 -21.55 20.49 1.22
CA VAL A 361 -20.53 19.51 0.81
C VAL A 361 -19.37 19.54 1.81
N TRP A 362 -19.07 18.39 2.40
CA TRP A 362 -17.90 18.11 3.24
C TRP A 362 -17.13 16.95 2.63
N ALA A 363 -15.84 16.88 2.89
CA ALA A 363 -15.02 15.77 2.40
C ALA A 363 -13.90 15.40 3.35
N LEU A 364 -13.42 14.17 3.21
CA LEU A 364 -12.21 13.64 3.85
C LEU A 364 -11.46 12.82 2.80
N ALA A 365 -10.15 13.00 2.74
CA ALA A 365 -9.26 12.06 2.07
C ALA A 365 -8.10 11.73 3.00
N ALA A 366 -7.78 10.44 3.10
CA ALA A 366 -6.69 9.96 3.96
C ALA A 366 -6.11 8.64 3.43
N ASP A 367 -4.79 8.46 3.60
CA ASP A 367 -4.13 7.17 3.39
C ASP A 367 -4.54 6.21 4.52
N THR A 368 -4.90 4.99 4.17
CA THR A 368 -5.36 4.00 5.16
C THR A 368 -4.24 3.46 6.03
N ASP A 369 -2.96 3.66 5.66
CA ASP A 369 -1.82 3.32 6.52
C ASP A 369 -1.57 4.33 7.64
N GLY A 370 -2.26 5.50 7.60
CA GLY A 370 -2.20 6.54 8.62
C GLY A 370 -1.15 7.61 8.36
N ILE A 371 -0.40 7.54 7.26
CA ILE A 371 0.70 8.45 6.93
C ILE A 371 0.59 8.97 5.50
N ASP A 372 0.23 10.24 5.35
CA ASP A 372 0.17 10.91 4.05
C ASP A 372 1.56 11.47 3.66
N GLY A 373 2.34 10.68 2.94
CA GLY A 373 3.71 11.02 2.58
C GLY A 373 4.71 10.70 3.71
N ILE A 374 5.24 11.73 4.37
CA ILE A 374 6.25 11.59 5.43
C ILE A 374 5.89 12.30 6.73
N GLU A 375 4.76 13.02 6.76
CA GLU A 375 4.29 13.76 7.91
C GLU A 375 3.48 12.84 8.87
N ASP A 376 2.96 13.37 9.97
CA ASP A 376 2.27 12.61 11.01
C ASP A 376 0.74 12.48 10.78
N ASN A 377 0.23 13.07 9.69
CA ASN A 377 -1.18 13.01 9.30
C ASN A 377 -1.44 11.89 8.29
N ALA A 378 -2.63 11.32 8.34
CA ALA A 378 -3.14 10.41 7.31
C ALA A 378 -3.70 11.15 6.09
N GLY A 379 -4.11 12.40 6.27
CA GLY A 379 -4.73 13.22 5.24
C GLY A 379 -5.37 14.47 5.82
N ALA A 380 -6.48 14.92 5.22
CA ALA A 380 -7.17 16.13 5.66
C ALA A 380 -8.69 16.06 5.45
N GLN A 381 -9.40 17.04 6.03
CA GLN A 381 -10.82 17.28 5.85
C GLN A 381 -11.07 18.62 5.16
N VAL A 382 -12.20 18.70 4.43
CA VAL A 382 -12.66 19.90 3.77
C VAL A 382 -14.10 20.17 4.18
N ALA A 383 -14.38 21.41 4.56
CA ALA A 383 -15.71 21.92 4.90
C ALA A 383 -16.08 23.13 4.02
N PRO A 384 -17.35 23.53 3.97
CA PRO A 384 -17.75 24.71 3.20
C PRO A 384 -17.04 26.01 3.58
N ASP A 385 -16.54 26.11 4.80
CA ASP A 385 -15.83 27.30 5.34
C ASP A 385 -14.31 27.20 5.27
N THR A 386 -13.73 26.08 4.81
CA THR A 386 -12.27 25.84 4.78
C THR A 386 -11.51 27.01 4.12
N LEU A 387 -11.94 27.45 2.92
CA LEU A 387 -11.26 28.55 2.22
C LEU A 387 -11.43 29.91 2.94
N ALA A 388 -12.57 30.14 3.55
CA ALA A 388 -12.83 31.38 4.31
C ALA A 388 -11.94 31.44 5.56
N ARG A 389 -11.82 30.32 6.31
CA ARG A 389 -10.93 30.21 7.47
C ARG A 389 -9.46 30.37 7.07
N ALA A 390 -9.05 29.73 5.97
CA ALA A 390 -7.70 29.88 5.43
C ALA A 390 -7.39 31.35 5.07
N THR A 391 -8.30 32.01 4.37
CA THR A 391 -8.16 33.42 4.00
C THR A 391 -8.05 34.34 5.22
N ALA A 392 -8.86 34.09 6.27
CA ALA A 392 -8.79 34.83 7.52
C ALA A 392 -7.43 34.70 8.23
N LEU A 393 -6.73 33.58 8.04
CA LEU A 393 -5.37 33.33 8.54
C LEU A 393 -4.28 33.80 7.55
N GLY A 394 -4.64 34.38 6.41
CA GLY A 394 -3.70 34.87 5.40
C GLY A 394 -3.18 33.79 4.44
N HIS A 395 -3.76 32.59 4.45
CA HIS A 395 -3.41 31.49 3.56
C HIS A 395 -4.24 31.50 2.29
N LYS A 396 -3.60 31.30 1.14
CA LYS A 396 -4.25 31.09 -0.17
C LYS A 396 -3.98 29.67 -0.64
N VAL A 397 -5.03 28.93 -0.93
CA VAL A 397 -4.91 27.53 -1.36
C VAL A 397 -4.07 27.38 -2.63
N ALA A 398 -4.14 28.31 -3.56
CA ALA A 398 -3.35 28.30 -4.80
C ALA A 398 -1.84 28.39 -4.54
N ASP A 399 -1.39 29.19 -3.55
CA ASP A 399 0.01 29.33 -3.18
C ASP A 399 0.56 28.03 -2.56
N HIS A 400 -0.26 27.34 -1.77
CA HIS A 400 0.10 26.03 -1.18
C HIS A 400 0.09 24.92 -2.25
N LEU A 401 -0.91 24.89 -3.14
CA LEU A 401 -0.94 23.96 -4.30
C LEU A 401 0.28 24.09 -5.20
N GLN A 402 0.77 25.32 -5.40
CA GLN A 402 1.97 25.56 -6.21
C GLN A 402 3.22 24.93 -5.62
N ARG A 403 3.30 24.82 -4.27
CA ARG A 403 4.42 24.29 -3.52
C ARG A 403 4.23 22.83 -3.05
N ASN A 404 3.08 22.22 -3.34
CA ASN A 404 2.66 20.91 -2.79
C ASN A 404 2.71 20.91 -1.25
N ASP A 405 2.14 21.94 -0.60
CA ASP A 405 2.22 22.19 0.84
C ASP A 405 0.87 21.98 1.54
N ALA A 406 0.33 20.77 1.40
CA ALA A 406 -0.97 20.42 1.98
C ALA A 406 -0.94 20.44 3.51
N TYR A 407 0.13 19.93 4.12
CA TYR A 407 0.27 19.94 5.57
C TYR A 407 0.27 21.39 6.11
N GLY A 408 1.08 22.28 5.53
CA GLY A 408 1.13 23.68 5.93
C GLY A 408 -0.17 24.45 5.66
N PHE A 409 -1.03 23.97 4.77
CA PHE A 409 -2.35 24.54 4.54
C PHE A 409 -3.37 24.12 5.61
N PHE A 410 -3.46 22.81 5.92
CA PHE A 410 -4.50 22.27 6.81
C PHE A 410 -4.13 22.31 8.30
N GLU A 411 -2.84 22.28 8.66
CA GLU A 411 -2.37 22.34 10.05
C GLU A 411 -2.94 23.56 10.83
N PRO A 412 -2.81 24.82 10.34
CA PRO A 412 -3.32 25.99 11.06
C PRO A 412 -4.86 26.07 11.10
N LEU A 413 -5.55 25.28 10.26
CA LEU A 413 -7.01 25.17 10.25
C LEU A 413 -7.52 24.13 11.25
N GLY A 414 -6.65 23.25 11.76
CA GLY A 414 -7.04 22.11 12.59
C GLY A 414 -7.79 21.02 11.79
N ASP A 415 -7.62 20.98 10.46
CA ASP A 415 -8.34 20.08 9.56
C ASP A 415 -7.51 18.84 9.16
N LEU A 416 -6.33 18.63 9.75
CA LEU A 416 -5.55 17.41 9.53
C LEU A 416 -6.24 16.19 10.15
N VAL A 417 -6.18 15.07 9.44
CA VAL A 417 -6.59 13.75 9.96
C VAL A 417 -5.35 13.08 10.55
N ILE A 418 -5.26 13.02 11.86
CA ILE A 418 -4.13 12.40 12.55
C ILE A 418 -4.60 11.11 13.22
N THR A 419 -3.93 9.99 12.92
CA THR A 419 -4.22 8.67 13.46
C THR A 419 -2.99 7.99 14.06
N GLY A 420 -1.80 8.39 13.63
CA GLY A 420 -0.61 7.56 13.70
C GLY A 420 -0.72 6.35 12.74
N PRO A 421 0.29 5.49 12.69
CA PRO A 421 0.28 4.28 11.88
C PRO A 421 -0.93 3.40 12.23
N THR A 422 -1.70 3.00 11.23
CA THR A 422 -2.90 2.15 11.41
C THR A 422 -2.58 0.67 11.39
N HIS A 423 -1.34 0.31 11.00
CA HIS A 423 -0.85 -1.06 10.87
C HIS A 423 -1.57 -1.91 9.82
N THR A 424 -2.22 -1.25 8.86
CA THR A 424 -2.75 -1.84 7.63
C THR A 424 -2.42 -0.94 6.44
N ASN A 425 -2.72 -1.37 5.20
CA ASN A 425 -2.57 -0.51 4.02
C ASN A 425 -3.44 -1.06 2.88
N VAL A 426 -4.50 -0.33 2.57
CA VAL A 426 -5.39 -0.59 1.42
C VAL A 426 -5.57 0.70 0.61
N ASN A 427 -4.49 1.47 0.42
CA ASN A 427 -4.44 2.73 -0.33
C ASN A 427 -5.28 3.86 0.25
N ASP A 428 -5.56 4.86 -0.58
CA ASP A 428 -6.31 6.05 -0.19
C ASP A 428 -7.79 5.72 0.03
N PHE A 429 -8.35 6.37 1.03
CA PHE A 429 -9.78 6.46 1.26
C PHE A 429 -10.24 7.91 1.02
N ARG A 430 -11.27 8.09 0.20
CA ARG A 430 -11.87 9.40 -0.08
C ARG A 430 -13.37 9.32 0.11
N ALA A 431 -13.93 10.28 0.82
CA ALA A 431 -15.36 10.38 1.07
C ALA A 431 -15.84 11.84 0.90
N MET A 432 -16.92 12.02 0.16
CA MET A 432 -17.61 13.30 0.03
C MET A 432 -19.02 13.15 0.55
N LEU A 433 -19.37 13.88 1.61
CA LEU A 433 -20.71 13.92 2.19
C LEU A 433 -21.48 15.11 1.61
N VAL A 434 -22.66 14.84 1.04
CA VAL A 434 -23.55 15.84 0.43
C VAL A 434 -24.89 15.83 1.14
N LEU A 435 -25.24 16.96 1.79
CA LEU A 435 -26.47 17.15 2.59
C LEU A 435 -27.43 18.13 1.96
#